data_336b45d67f7cbb3cfce8ca7be3086583
#
_entry.id   336b45d67f7cbb3cfce8ca7be3086583
#
_cell.length_a   1.000
_cell.length_b   1.000
_cell.length_c   1.000
_cell.angle_alpha   90.00
_cell.angle_beta   90.00
_cell.angle_gamma   90.00
#
_symmetry.space_group_name_H-M   'P 1'
#
loop_
_entity.id
_entity.type
_entity.pdbx_description
1 polymer ?
#
loop_
_entity_poly.entity_id
_entity_poly.type
_entity_poly.pdbx_seq_one_letter_code
_entity_poly.pdbx_strand_id
1 'polypeptide(L)'
;VAKWCYFLLIILSSQTVAKLNIVTENFPPAQYIDENEQLVGYIADKVQMVLASSTLDYTISVHSWSTAFNMVLRDPQTCIFSMARSTSREKQFIWIAELAQLNTYLYALNSKSIVIDSLEQAKQYRIAVLKDNYSHHFLLSQGFEEGVNLMLMNSFDNIFKIVQSRQSTIDIVVLPEQRVKFEQSKRQVTDKLTPILRLKITQPALYFACNKALDKPTQTKLSNAFNAYQ
;
A
#
# COMPACT_ATOMS: atom_id res chain seq x y z
N VAL A 1 67.91 -9.67 -28.59
CA VAL A 1 66.54 -10.04 -28.96
C VAL A 1 65.73 -10.05 -27.69
N ALA A 2 65.01 -8.96 -27.38
CA ALA A 2 64.19 -8.84 -26.18
C ALA A 2 62.78 -9.37 -26.51
N LYS A 3 62.32 -10.42 -25.82
CA LYS A 3 60.94 -10.90 -25.87
C LYS A 3 60.07 -10.11 -24.88
N TRP A 4 59.18 -9.27 -25.38
CA TRP A 4 58.15 -8.59 -24.61
C TRP A 4 56.97 -9.56 -24.41
N CYS A 5 56.78 -10.06 -23.19
CA CYS A 5 55.56 -10.77 -22.77
C CYS A 5 54.49 -9.72 -22.45
N TYR A 6 53.47 -9.63 -23.32
CA TYR A 6 52.23 -8.86 -23.00
C TYR A 6 51.40 -9.69 -22.03
N PHE A 7 51.33 -9.24 -20.78
CA PHE A 7 50.45 -9.79 -19.76
C PHE A 7 49.06 -9.16 -19.97
N LEU A 8 48.15 -9.94 -20.59
CA LEU A 8 46.76 -9.52 -20.79
C LEU A 8 46.04 -9.57 -19.44
N LEU A 9 45.82 -8.41 -18.79
CA LEU A 9 45.01 -8.29 -17.58
C LEU A 9 43.52 -8.43 -17.98
N ILE A 10 42.95 -9.60 -17.76
CA ILE A 10 41.50 -9.83 -17.86
C ILE A 10 40.86 -9.18 -16.62
N ILE A 11 40.31 -7.99 -16.79
CA ILE A 11 39.49 -7.35 -15.76
C ILE A 11 38.15 -8.09 -15.75
N LEU A 12 37.97 -9.04 -14.80
CA LEU A 12 36.66 -9.58 -14.47
C LEU A 12 35.84 -8.43 -13.83
N SER A 13 35.04 -7.78 -14.62
CA SER A 13 33.99 -6.90 -14.10
C SER A 13 32.96 -7.75 -13.35
N SER A 14 33.07 -7.81 -12.06
CA SER A 14 32.01 -8.30 -11.18
C SER A 14 30.77 -7.42 -11.40
N GLN A 15 29.79 -7.93 -12.10
CA GLN A 15 28.48 -7.28 -12.14
C GLN A 15 27.90 -7.33 -10.71
N THR A 16 27.99 -6.24 -9.98
CA THR A 16 27.24 -6.06 -8.74
C THR A 16 25.77 -6.07 -9.13
N VAL A 17 25.08 -7.17 -8.86
CA VAL A 17 23.61 -7.21 -8.97
C VAL A 17 23.10 -6.19 -7.95
N ALA A 18 22.48 -5.12 -8.45
CA ALA A 18 21.93 -4.10 -7.58
C ALA A 18 20.84 -4.73 -6.71
N LYS A 19 20.91 -4.48 -5.40
CA LYS A 19 19.97 -4.99 -4.42
C LYS A 19 18.59 -4.39 -4.67
N LEU A 20 17.55 -5.24 -4.70
CA LEU A 20 16.19 -4.80 -4.92
C LEU A 20 15.61 -4.18 -3.65
N ASN A 21 15.14 -2.95 -3.73
CA ASN A 21 14.41 -2.29 -2.65
C ASN A 21 12.93 -2.64 -2.73
N ILE A 22 12.36 -3.14 -1.65
CA ILE A 22 10.94 -3.41 -1.57
C ILE A 22 10.38 -2.53 -0.46
N VAL A 23 9.39 -1.72 -0.81
CA VAL A 23 8.80 -0.76 0.14
C VAL A 23 7.32 -1.06 0.34
N THR A 24 6.80 -0.66 1.48
CA THR A 24 5.37 -0.72 1.79
C THR A 24 5.00 0.29 2.87
N GLU A 25 3.71 0.38 3.18
CA GLU A 25 3.20 1.18 4.28
C GLU A 25 2.78 0.31 5.48
N ASN A 26 2.61 0.94 6.64
CA ASN A 26 2.00 0.31 7.80
C ASN A 26 0.48 0.23 7.63
N PHE A 27 -0.02 -0.95 7.25
CA PHE A 27 -1.41 -1.18 6.87
C PHE A 27 -1.98 -2.48 7.48
N PRO A 28 -2.17 -2.55 8.82
CA PRO A 28 -2.70 -3.74 9.47
C PRO A 28 -4.15 -4.04 9.04
N PRO A 29 -4.52 -5.33 8.96
CA PRO A 29 -3.71 -6.52 9.26
C PRO A 29 -2.90 -7.05 8.07
N ALA A 30 -2.85 -6.32 6.93
CA ALA A 30 -2.21 -6.79 5.71
C ALA A 30 -0.68 -6.84 5.84
N GLN A 31 -0.09 -5.75 6.31
CA GLN A 31 1.32 -5.62 6.67
C GLN A 31 1.48 -4.54 7.74
N TYR A 32 2.27 -4.82 8.76
CA TYR A 32 2.54 -3.86 9.84
C TYR A 32 3.76 -4.29 10.65
N ILE A 33 4.34 -3.35 11.37
CA ILE A 33 5.39 -3.63 12.34
C ILE A 33 4.71 -3.99 13.67
N ASP A 34 5.02 -5.16 14.21
CA ASP A 34 4.50 -5.63 15.49
C ASP A 34 5.29 -5.07 16.69
N GLU A 35 4.94 -5.52 17.90
CA GLU A 35 5.59 -5.10 19.15
C GLU A 35 7.05 -5.57 19.28
N ASN A 36 7.45 -6.57 18.47
CA ASN A 36 8.82 -7.08 18.40
C ASN A 36 9.62 -6.45 17.23
N GLU A 37 9.14 -5.34 16.68
CA GLU A 37 9.74 -4.66 15.54
C GLU A 37 9.83 -5.53 14.26
N GLN A 38 8.99 -6.57 14.14
CA GLN A 38 8.95 -7.45 12.98
C GLN A 38 7.86 -7.03 12.01
N LEU A 39 8.15 -7.12 10.71
CA LEU A 39 7.15 -6.94 9.66
C LEU A 39 6.31 -8.21 9.57
N VAL A 40 5.03 -8.09 9.89
CA VAL A 40 4.05 -9.18 9.95
C VAL A 40 2.76 -8.82 9.21
N GLY A 41 1.88 -9.80 9.02
CA GLY A 41 0.57 -9.64 8.42
C GLY A 41 0.41 -10.46 7.15
N TYR A 42 -0.84 -10.79 6.80
CA TYR A 42 -1.13 -11.81 5.78
C TYR A 42 -0.57 -11.51 4.38
N ILE A 43 -0.39 -10.24 4.00
CA ILE A 43 0.30 -9.86 2.76
C ILE A 43 1.81 -9.85 2.98
N ALA A 44 2.30 -9.31 4.10
CA ALA A 44 3.73 -9.32 4.41
C ALA A 44 4.28 -10.74 4.43
N ASP A 45 3.60 -11.66 5.11
CA ASP A 45 3.99 -13.07 5.22
C ASP A 45 4.04 -13.74 3.84
N LYS A 46 3.00 -13.51 3.01
CA LYS A 46 2.97 -14.00 1.62
C LYS A 46 4.16 -13.46 0.80
N VAL A 47 4.40 -12.15 0.86
CA VAL A 47 5.48 -11.50 0.10
C VAL A 47 6.85 -12.00 0.57
N GLN A 48 7.09 -12.06 1.88
CA GLN A 48 8.35 -12.57 2.44
C GLN A 48 8.60 -14.02 2.04
N MET A 49 7.59 -14.89 2.09
CA MET A 49 7.69 -16.30 1.70
C MET A 49 8.04 -16.44 0.21
N VAL A 50 7.37 -15.70 -0.67
CA VAL A 50 7.65 -15.70 -2.12
C VAL A 50 9.06 -15.21 -2.41
N LEU A 51 9.48 -14.11 -1.77
CA LEU A 51 10.81 -13.55 -1.98
C LEU A 51 11.92 -14.44 -1.43
N ALA A 52 11.70 -15.12 -0.30
CA ALA A 52 12.65 -16.09 0.26
C ALA A 52 12.90 -17.28 -0.68
N SER A 53 11.91 -17.68 -1.49
CA SER A 53 12.06 -18.72 -2.52
C SER A 53 12.74 -18.21 -3.79
N SER A 54 12.89 -16.89 -3.96
CA SER A 54 13.56 -16.28 -5.11
C SER A 54 15.09 -16.26 -4.91
N THR A 55 15.82 -16.11 -6.00
CA THR A 55 17.28 -15.92 -5.98
C THR A 55 17.67 -14.43 -5.95
N LEU A 56 16.75 -13.55 -5.57
CA LEU A 56 16.96 -12.12 -5.54
C LEU A 56 17.61 -11.68 -4.21
N ASP A 57 18.57 -10.77 -4.28
CA ASP A 57 19.01 -10.01 -3.11
C ASP A 57 18.09 -8.82 -2.95
N TYR A 58 17.47 -8.68 -1.78
CA TYR A 58 16.47 -7.65 -1.52
C TYR A 58 16.50 -7.11 -0.09
N THR A 59 15.89 -5.95 0.10
CA THR A 59 15.53 -5.41 1.42
C THR A 59 14.07 -5.06 1.42
N ILE A 60 13.42 -5.17 2.58
CA ILE A 60 12.05 -4.67 2.78
C ILE A 60 12.09 -3.55 3.82
N SER A 61 11.41 -2.44 3.53
CA SER A 61 11.28 -1.32 4.47
C SER A 61 9.87 -0.75 4.48
N VAL A 62 9.45 -0.27 5.65
CA VAL A 62 8.11 0.28 5.88
C VAL A 62 8.21 1.80 6.02
N HIS A 63 7.39 2.52 5.28
CA HIS A 63 7.36 3.98 5.22
C HIS A 63 5.91 4.50 5.28
N SER A 64 5.74 5.82 5.30
CA SER A 64 4.42 6.37 4.98
C SER A 64 4.04 6.05 3.54
N TRP A 65 2.74 5.94 3.23
CA TRP A 65 2.28 5.67 1.87
C TRP A 65 2.91 6.60 0.83
N SER A 66 2.84 7.92 1.06
CA SER A 66 3.40 8.90 0.12
C SER A 66 4.91 8.74 -0.08
N THR A 67 5.65 8.37 0.97
CA THR A 67 7.09 8.10 0.87
C THR A 67 7.35 6.85 0.04
N ALA A 68 6.71 5.72 0.35
CA ALA A 68 6.87 4.46 -0.38
C ALA A 68 6.50 4.62 -1.85
N PHE A 69 5.39 5.30 -2.13
CA PHE A 69 4.94 5.59 -3.50
C PHE A 69 5.95 6.44 -4.28
N ASN A 70 6.51 7.49 -3.67
CA ASN A 70 7.53 8.31 -4.31
C ASN A 70 8.85 7.56 -4.53
N MET A 71 9.24 6.65 -3.62
CA MET A 71 10.43 5.81 -3.79
C MET A 71 10.30 4.92 -5.02
N VAL A 72 9.19 4.18 -5.16
CA VAL A 72 8.99 3.31 -6.32
C VAL A 72 8.85 4.08 -7.64
N LEU A 73 8.38 5.32 -7.62
CA LEU A 73 8.33 6.16 -8.83
C LEU A 73 9.72 6.59 -9.31
N ARG A 74 10.64 6.87 -8.38
CA ARG A 74 11.93 7.54 -8.69
C ARG A 74 13.08 6.56 -8.85
N ASP A 75 13.07 5.45 -8.13
CA ASP A 75 14.18 4.50 -8.11
C ASP A 75 13.87 3.28 -8.97
N PRO A 76 14.63 3.05 -10.07
CA PRO A 76 14.47 1.89 -10.94
C PRO A 76 14.56 0.53 -10.25
N GLN A 77 15.31 0.43 -9.14
CA GLN A 77 15.50 -0.81 -8.38
C GLN A 77 14.50 -0.94 -7.21
N THR A 78 13.36 -0.26 -7.27
CA THR A 78 12.36 -0.30 -6.20
C THR A 78 11.07 -0.94 -6.66
N CYS A 79 10.54 -1.83 -5.81
CA CYS A 79 9.19 -2.38 -5.89
C CYS A 79 8.37 -1.98 -4.65
N ILE A 80 7.07 -2.00 -4.78
CA ILE A 80 6.13 -1.72 -3.69
C ILE A 80 5.09 -2.84 -3.62
N PHE A 81 4.66 -3.21 -2.43
CA PHE A 81 3.52 -4.10 -2.29
C PHE A 81 2.36 -3.43 -1.56
N SER A 82 1.18 -4.03 -1.73
CA SER A 82 -0.12 -3.49 -1.30
C SER A 82 -0.51 -2.20 -2.01
N MET A 83 -0.07 -2.03 -3.26
CA MET A 83 -0.48 -0.90 -4.09
C MET A 83 -1.78 -1.22 -4.84
N ALA A 84 -2.77 -0.36 -4.67
CA ALA A 84 -4.00 -0.44 -5.47
C ALA A 84 -3.72 -0.07 -6.93
N ARG A 85 -4.15 -0.94 -7.86
CA ARG A 85 -4.07 -0.70 -9.31
C ARG A 85 -5.17 0.26 -9.74
N SER A 86 -4.85 1.22 -10.59
CA SER A 86 -5.82 2.19 -11.13
C SER A 86 -5.44 2.59 -12.55
N THR A 87 -6.39 3.14 -13.28
CA THR A 87 -6.15 3.63 -14.65
C THR A 87 -5.03 4.68 -14.71
N SER A 88 -4.95 5.56 -13.71
CA SER A 88 -3.89 6.58 -13.63
C SER A 88 -2.51 5.99 -13.34
N ARG A 89 -2.45 4.85 -12.64
CA ARG A 89 -1.20 4.16 -12.29
C ARG A 89 -0.78 3.10 -13.31
N GLU A 90 -1.69 2.66 -14.17
CA GLU A 90 -1.51 1.53 -15.08
C GLU A 90 -0.20 1.60 -15.88
N LYS A 91 0.11 2.75 -16.43
CA LYS A 91 1.28 2.97 -17.29
C LYS A 91 2.55 3.38 -16.53
N GLN A 92 2.46 3.57 -15.21
CA GLN A 92 3.56 4.06 -14.39
C GLN A 92 4.38 2.95 -13.77
N PHE A 93 3.81 1.74 -13.65
CA PHE A 93 4.42 0.62 -12.93
C PHE A 93 4.38 -0.66 -13.75
N ILE A 94 5.23 -1.61 -13.34
CA ILE A 94 5.16 -3.01 -13.76
C ILE A 94 4.37 -3.75 -12.68
N TRP A 95 3.22 -4.29 -13.04
CA TRP A 95 2.35 -5.06 -12.16
C TRP A 95 2.77 -6.52 -12.17
N ILE A 96 3.29 -7.02 -11.06
CA ILE A 96 3.87 -8.37 -10.97
C ILE A 96 2.82 -9.40 -10.54
N ALA A 97 2.09 -9.13 -9.44
CA ALA A 97 1.12 -10.09 -8.92
C ALA A 97 0.00 -9.40 -8.12
N GLU A 98 -1.20 -9.96 -8.18
CA GLU A 98 -2.28 -9.63 -7.27
C GLU A 98 -2.04 -10.30 -5.91
N LEU A 99 -2.18 -9.54 -4.83
CA LEU A 99 -1.91 -10.00 -3.48
C LEU A 99 -3.18 -10.25 -2.68
N ALA A 100 -4.15 -9.33 -2.75
CA ALA A 100 -5.41 -9.40 -2.02
C ALA A 100 -6.46 -8.48 -2.64
N GLN A 101 -7.73 -8.76 -2.33
CA GLN A 101 -8.83 -7.86 -2.65
C GLN A 101 -9.33 -7.15 -1.39
N LEU A 102 -9.75 -5.89 -1.54
CA LEU A 102 -10.26 -5.07 -0.45
C LEU A 102 -11.72 -4.66 -0.67
N ASN A 103 -12.53 -4.78 0.36
CA ASN A 103 -13.81 -4.10 0.44
C ASN A 103 -13.64 -2.82 1.25
N THR A 104 -13.83 -1.68 0.63
CA THR A 104 -13.68 -0.36 1.27
C THR A 104 -15.05 0.26 1.51
N TYR A 105 -15.23 0.84 2.69
CA TYR A 105 -16.47 1.47 3.10
C TYR A 105 -16.20 2.86 3.67
N LEU A 106 -17.24 3.68 3.65
CA LEU A 106 -17.39 4.81 4.54
C LEU A 106 -17.88 4.28 5.89
N TYR A 107 -17.20 4.67 6.97
CA TYR A 107 -17.54 4.31 8.35
C TYR A 107 -17.85 5.56 9.15
N ALA A 108 -18.82 5.46 10.04
CA ALA A 108 -19.09 6.48 11.05
C ALA A 108 -19.09 5.85 12.45
N LEU A 109 -18.88 6.65 13.48
CA LEU A 109 -19.13 6.23 14.85
C LEU A 109 -20.62 5.95 15.03
N ASN A 110 -20.94 4.86 15.72
CA ASN A 110 -22.33 4.46 15.94
C ASN A 110 -23.15 5.54 16.63
N SER A 111 -22.54 6.29 17.55
CA SER A 111 -23.15 7.43 18.26
C SER A 111 -23.62 8.56 17.34
N LYS A 112 -23.05 8.69 16.14
CA LYS A 112 -23.43 9.75 15.17
C LYS A 112 -24.72 9.47 14.40
N SER A 113 -25.18 8.21 14.38
CA SER A 113 -26.41 7.77 13.68
C SER A 113 -26.51 8.27 12.23
N ILE A 114 -25.37 8.34 11.52
CA ILE A 114 -25.30 8.79 10.13
C ILE A 114 -25.87 7.69 9.22
N VAL A 115 -26.88 8.05 8.44
CA VAL A 115 -27.50 7.19 7.43
C VAL A 115 -27.38 7.86 6.07
N ILE A 116 -26.72 7.19 5.12
CA ILE A 116 -26.57 7.63 3.74
C ILE A 116 -26.70 6.43 2.81
N ASP A 117 -27.23 6.65 1.61
CA ASP A 117 -27.40 5.62 0.57
C ASP A 117 -26.61 5.93 -0.72
N SER A 118 -25.97 7.09 -0.78
CA SER A 118 -25.20 7.53 -1.95
C SER A 118 -23.95 8.35 -1.57
N LEU A 119 -22.99 8.43 -2.49
CA LEU A 119 -21.82 9.31 -2.35
C LEU A 119 -22.24 10.79 -2.37
N GLU A 120 -23.31 11.13 -3.08
CA GLU A 120 -23.78 12.51 -3.11
C GLU A 120 -24.24 12.99 -1.73
N GLN A 121 -24.94 12.14 -1.01
CA GLN A 121 -25.33 12.45 0.38
C GLN A 121 -24.12 12.51 1.32
N ALA A 122 -23.04 11.79 1.01
CA ALA A 122 -21.82 11.82 1.80
C ALA A 122 -21.08 13.17 1.73
N LYS A 123 -21.28 13.96 0.68
CA LYS A 123 -20.60 15.26 0.48
C LYS A 123 -20.93 16.32 1.53
N GLN A 124 -22.03 16.17 2.24
CA GLN A 124 -22.39 17.07 3.35
C GLN A 124 -21.59 16.81 4.65
N TYR A 125 -20.79 15.73 4.68
CA TYR A 125 -20.02 15.32 5.85
C TYR A 125 -18.52 15.53 5.61
N ARG A 126 -17.76 15.65 6.71
CA ARG A 126 -16.30 15.74 6.69
C ARG A 126 -15.72 14.33 6.79
N ILE A 127 -15.06 13.91 5.73
CA ILE A 127 -14.58 12.56 5.54
C ILE A 127 -13.06 12.52 5.70
N ALA A 128 -12.57 11.76 6.68
CA ALA A 128 -11.14 11.49 6.82
C ALA A 128 -10.71 10.43 5.80
N VAL A 129 -9.67 10.74 5.05
CA VAL A 129 -9.08 9.85 4.03
C VAL A 129 -7.55 9.93 4.05
N LEU A 130 -6.87 8.82 3.79
CA LEU A 130 -5.41 8.80 3.71
C LEU A 130 -4.96 9.53 2.44
N LYS A 131 -4.08 10.52 2.62
CA LYS A 131 -3.53 11.33 1.53
C LYS A 131 -2.86 10.45 0.48
N ASP A 132 -3.06 10.77 -0.80
CA ASP A 132 -2.47 10.13 -1.99
C ASP A 132 -2.78 8.63 -2.15
N ASN A 133 -3.64 8.04 -1.31
CA ASN A 133 -4.07 6.67 -1.50
C ASN A 133 -5.17 6.55 -2.60
N TYR A 134 -5.55 5.32 -2.93
CA TYR A 134 -6.57 5.08 -3.95
C TYR A 134 -7.92 5.71 -3.58
N SER A 135 -8.37 5.59 -2.33
CA SER A 135 -9.67 6.12 -1.90
C SER A 135 -9.73 7.64 -1.96
N HIS A 136 -8.60 8.32 -1.69
CA HIS A 136 -8.49 9.76 -1.85
C HIS A 136 -8.73 10.19 -3.31
N HIS A 137 -7.98 9.61 -4.26
CA HIS A 137 -8.15 9.89 -5.68
C HIS A 137 -9.52 9.48 -6.22
N PHE A 138 -10.07 8.37 -5.72
CA PHE A 138 -11.43 7.95 -6.06
C PHE A 138 -12.46 9.01 -5.62
N LEU A 139 -12.41 9.48 -4.38
CA LEU A 139 -13.35 10.50 -3.89
C LEU A 139 -13.20 11.83 -4.64
N LEU A 140 -11.97 12.27 -4.93
CA LEU A 140 -11.75 13.44 -5.79
C LEU A 140 -12.43 13.28 -7.16
N SER A 141 -12.34 12.10 -7.78
CA SER A 141 -13.00 11.80 -9.07
C SER A 141 -14.53 11.81 -8.98
N GLN A 142 -15.09 11.66 -7.78
CA GLN A 142 -16.53 11.75 -7.49
C GLN A 142 -16.97 13.16 -7.07
N GLY A 143 -16.10 14.17 -7.22
CA GLY A 143 -16.40 15.57 -6.93
C GLY A 143 -16.36 15.94 -5.45
N PHE A 144 -15.59 15.20 -4.64
CA PHE A 144 -15.22 15.64 -3.29
C PHE A 144 -14.04 16.61 -3.35
N GLU A 145 -13.91 17.49 -2.35
CA GLU A 145 -12.94 18.57 -2.34
C GLU A 145 -12.09 18.57 -1.06
N GLU A 146 -10.76 18.68 -1.22
CA GLU A 146 -9.82 18.80 -0.11
C GLU A 146 -10.07 20.07 0.70
N GLY A 147 -10.05 19.95 2.03
CA GLY A 147 -10.30 21.06 2.93
C GLY A 147 -11.77 21.48 3.05
N VAL A 148 -12.67 20.98 2.21
CA VAL A 148 -14.13 21.20 2.29
C VAL A 148 -14.78 19.99 2.94
N ASN A 149 -14.85 18.88 2.22
CA ASN A 149 -15.42 17.63 2.72
C ASN A 149 -14.41 16.48 2.83
N LEU A 150 -13.16 16.63 2.34
CA LEU A 150 -12.07 15.70 2.60
C LEU A 150 -11.05 16.26 3.58
N MET A 151 -10.87 15.55 4.69
CA MET A 151 -9.84 15.79 5.69
C MET A 151 -8.69 14.82 5.45
N LEU A 152 -7.55 15.33 4.98
CA LEU A 152 -6.41 14.49 4.62
C LEU A 152 -5.63 14.05 5.86
N MET A 153 -5.37 12.75 5.95
CA MET A 153 -4.56 12.12 6.99
C MET A 153 -3.27 11.60 6.39
N ASN A 154 -2.14 11.80 7.07
CA ASN A 154 -0.85 11.25 6.63
C ASN A 154 -0.65 9.79 7.07
N SER A 155 -1.38 9.34 8.07
CA SER A 155 -1.38 7.97 8.59
C SER A 155 -2.72 7.66 9.25
N PHE A 156 -3.08 6.37 9.25
CA PHE A 156 -4.21 5.83 10.00
C PHE A 156 -3.80 5.02 11.24
N ASP A 157 -2.56 5.14 11.72
CA ASP A 157 -2.04 4.36 12.86
C ASP A 157 -2.90 4.61 14.08
N ASN A 158 -3.55 5.49 14.42
CA ASN A 158 -4.46 5.63 15.57
C ASN A 158 -5.86 6.10 15.15
N ILE A 159 -6.33 5.63 14.00
CA ILE A 159 -7.55 6.16 13.38
C ILE A 159 -8.76 6.13 14.32
N PHE A 160 -8.96 5.07 15.11
CA PHE A 160 -10.07 4.98 16.06
C PHE A 160 -10.00 6.08 17.14
N LYS A 161 -8.79 6.28 17.71
CA LYS A 161 -8.58 7.34 18.70
C LYS A 161 -8.77 8.72 18.08
N ILE A 162 -8.30 8.91 16.84
CA ILE A 162 -8.44 10.17 16.11
C ILE A 162 -9.92 10.48 15.85
N VAL A 163 -10.69 9.52 15.34
CA VAL A 163 -12.11 9.71 15.05
C VAL A 163 -12.90 10.00 16.33
N GLN A 164 -12.62 9.29 17.43
CA GLN A 164 -13.27 9.51 18.72
C GLN A 164 -12.94 10.89 19.32
N SER A 165 -11.67 11.32 19.23
CA SER A 165 -11.23 12.60 19.81
C SER A 165 -11.59 13.82 18.95
N ARG A 166 -11.85 13.62 17.65
CA ARG A 166 -12.13 14.69 16.67
C ARG A 166 -13.55 14.63 16.11
N GLN A 167 -14.52 14.20 16.89
CA GLN A 167 -15.94 14.08 16.47
C GLN A 167 -16.54 15.40 15.97
N SER A 168 -16.03 16.54 16.42
CA SER A 168 -16.43 17.86 15.93
C SER A 168 -15.88 18.22 14.54
N THR A 169 -14.86 17.52 14.05
CA THR A 169 -14.18 17.83 12.78
C THR A 169 -14.15 16.67 11.79
N ILE A 170 -14.43 15.43 12.21
CA ILE A 170 -14.48 14.23 11.39
C ILE A 170 -15.82 13.54 11.64
N ASP A 171 -16.61 13.36 10.61
CA ASP A 171 -17.89 12.67 10.68
C ASP A 171 -17.82 11.24 10.19
N ILE A 172 -17.03 11.02 9.14
CA ILE A 172 -16.89 9.76 8.42
C ILE A 172 -15.39 9.47 8.21
N VAL A 173 -15.03 8.19 8.15
CA VAL A 173 -13.69 7.75 7.75
C VAL A 173 -13.78 6.69 6.66
N VAL A 174 -12.84 6.71 5.72
CA VAL A 174 -12.72 5.70 4.66
C VAL A 174 -11.73 4.63 5.07
N LEU A 175 -12.20 3.40 5.25
CA LEU A 175 -11.36 2.28 5.65
C LEU A 175 -11.74 0.99 4.93
N PRO A 176 -10.77 0.09 4.69
CA PRO A 176 -11.07 -1.30 4.35
C PRO A 176 -11.70 -2.04 5.52
N GLU A 177 -12.60 -2.95 5.19
CA GLU A 177 -13.33 -3.77 6.18
C GLU A 177 -12.38 -4.54 7.11
N GLN A 178 -11.34 -5.13 6.55
CA GLN A 178 -10.35 -5.90 7.29
C GLN A 178 -9.63 -5.05 8.36
N ARG A 179 -9.35 -3.78 8.04
CA ARG A 179 -8.73 -2.85 8.98
C ARG A 179 -9.65 -2.59 10.18
N VAL A 180 -10.92 -2.34 9.94
CA VAL A 180 -11.88 -2.06 11.02
C VAL A 180 -12.07 -3.28 11.90
N LYS A 181 -12.24 -4.48 11.32
CA LYS A 181 -12.35 -5.75 12.06
C LYS A 181 -11.12 -5.99 12.94
N PHE A 182 -9.92 -5.79 12.41
CA PHE A 182 -8.67 -5.96 13.14
C PHE A 182 -8.54 -5.00 14.33
N GLU A 183 -8.81 -3.72 14.14
CA GLU A 183 -8.72 -2.74 15.22
C GLU A 183 -9.78 -2.99 16.31
N GLN A 184 -10.99 -3.35 15.92
CA GLN A 184 -12.06 -3.67 16.87
C GLN A 184 -11.81 -4.97 17.65
N SER A 185 -11.07 -5.94 17.09
CA SER A 185 -10.69 -7.15 17.79
C SER A 185 -9.59 -6.93 18.85
N LYS A 186 -8.74 -5.92 18.64
CA LYS A 186 -7.64 -5.59 19.58
C LYS A 186 -8.03 -4.70 20.76
N ARG A 187 -9.17 -4.01 20.67
CA ARG A 187 -9.54 -2.98 21.65
C ARG A 187 -10.99 -3.17 22.13
N GLN A 188 -11.22 -2.97 23.42
CA GLN A 188 -12.56 -2.72 23.92
C GLN A 188 -12.96 -1.28 23.50
N VAL A 189 -13.64 -1.15 22.37
CA VAL A 189 -14.07 0.14 21.82
C VAL A 189 -15.48 0.43 22.35
N THR A 190 -15.65 1.52 23.08
CA THR A 190 -16.93 1.94 23.64
C THR A 190 -17.91 2.42 22.55
N ASP A 191 -17.39 3.07 21.50
CA ASP A 191 -18.17 3.51 20.34
C ASP A 191 -17.54 2.93 19.07
N LYS A 192 -18.26 2.00 18.43
CA LYS A 192 -17.77 1.26 17.27
C LYS A 192 -17.94 2.06 15.98
N LEU A 193 -17.00 1.88 15.06
CA LEU A 193 -17.17 2.26 13.68
C LEU A 193 -18.10 1.27 12.97
N THR A 194 -19.21 1.79 12.42
CA THR A 194 -20.15 1.00 11.62
C THR A 194 -20.06 1.40 10.15
N PRO A 195 -20.13 0.42 9.22
CA PRO A 195 -20.14 0.71 7.80
C PRO A 195 -21.48 1.37 7.42
N ILE A 196 -21.41 2.53 6.75
CA ILE A 196 -22.60 3.28 6.33
C ILE A 196 -22.79 3.29 4.81
N LEU A 197 -21.70 3.10 4.04
CA LEU A 197 -21.79 3.00 2.57
C LEU A 197 -20.57 2.24 2.03
N ARG A 198 -20.82 1.24 1.17
CA ARG A 198 -19.75 0.55 0.42
C ARG A 198 -19.29 1.41 -0.77
N LEU A 199 -18.00 1.62 -0.89
CA LEU A 199 -17.43 2.25 -2.07
C LEU A 199 -17.39 1.26 -3.25
N LYS A 200 -18.01 1.61 -4.36
CA LYS A 200 -18.00 0.81 -5.60
C LYS A 200 -16.70 1.07 -6.37
N ILE A 201 -15.60 0.52 -5.87
CA ILE A 201 -14.29 0.63 -6.48
C ILE A 201 -14.17 -0.45 -7.56
N THR A 202 -13.83 -0.06 -8.78
CA THR A 202 -13.81 -0.95 -9.95
C THR A 202 -12.70 -2.01 -9.89
N GLN A 203 -11.58 -1.72 -9.22
CA GLN A 203 -10.45 -2.64 -9.05
C GLN A 203 -9.99 -2.63 -7.59
N PRO A 204 -10.70 -3.33 -6.70
CA PRO A 204 -10.42 -3.26 -5.27
C PRO A 204 -9.22 -4.11 -4.83
N ALA A 205 -8.32 -4.48 -5.75
CA ALA A 205 -7.21 -5.37 -5.48
C ALA A 205 -5.91 -4.62 -5.18
N LEU A 206 -5.11 -5.21 -4.30
CA LEU A 206 -3.75 -4.79 -3.97
C LEU A 206 -2.75 -5.65 -4.73
N TYR A 207 -1.71 -5.02 -5.24
CA TYR A 207 -0.69 -5.65 -6.08
C TYR A 207 0.71 -5.49 -5.51
N PHE A 208 1.59 -6.42 -5.90
CA PHE A 208 3.02 -6.21 -5.93
C PHE A 208 3.37 -5.56 -7.27
N ALA A 209 3.99 -4.39 -7.22
CA ALA A 209 4.34 -3.63 -8.42
C ALA A 209 5.74 -3.04 -8.29
N CYS A 210 6.38 -2.78 -9.43
CA CYS A 210 7.74 -2.24 -9.47
C CYS A 210 7.83 -1.01 -10.34
N ASN A 211 8.91 -0.25 -10.16
CA ASN A 211 9.25 0.84 -11.05
C ASN A 211 9.25 0.36 -12.50
N LYS A 212 8.74 1.18 -13.40
CA LYS A 212 8.59 0.86 -14.82
C LYS A 212 9.95 0.61 -15.53
N ALA A 213 11.05 1.11 -14.99
CA ALA A 213 12.39 0.93 -15.52
C ALA A 213 13.16 -0.27 -14.91
N LEU A 214 12.52 -1.08 -14.04
CA LEU A 214 13.13 -2.29 -13.51
C LEU A 214 13.57 -3.21 -14.67
N ASP A 215 14.76 -3.81 -14.55
CA ASP A 215 15.31 -4.68 -15.59
C ASP A 215 14.48 -5.96 -15.83
N LYS A 216 14.48 -6.43 -17.05
CA LYS A 216 13.70 -7.63 -17.46
C LYS A 216 14.06 -8.92 -16.73
N PRO A 217 15.34 -9.24 -16.49
CA PRO A 217 15.72 -10.41 -15.70
C PRO A 217 15.10 -10.42 -14.29
N THR A 218 15.15 -9.30 -13.58
CA THR A 218 14.54 -9.15 -12.25
C THR A 218 13.02 -9.26 -12.31
N GLN A 219 12.36 -8.63 -13.30
CA GLN A 219 10.92 -8.79 -13.53
C GLN A 219 10.53 -10.27 -13.70
N THR A 220 11.28 -11.01 -14.53
CA THR A 220 11.00 -12.41 -14.80
C THR A 220 11.17 -13.28 -13.56
N LYS A 221 12.23 -13.05 -12.77
CA LYS A 221 12.44 -13.77 -11.50
C LYS A 221 11.29 -13.51 -10.50
N LEU A 222 10.86 -12.27 -10.35
CA LEU A 222 9.72 -11.91 -9.51
C LEU A 222 8.43 -12.60 -9.99
N SER A 223 8.10 -12.47 -11.27
CA SER A 223 6.89 -13.09 -11.83
C SER A 223 6.89 -14.60 -11.64
N ASN A 224 8.02 -15.28 -11.89
CA ASN A 224 8.13 -16.72 -11.69
C ASN A 224 7.94 -17.10 -10.21
N ALA A 225 8.54 -16.35 -9.28
CA ALA A 225 8.41 -16.62 -7.86
C ALA A 225 6.95 -16.48 -7.40
N PHE A 226 6.25 -15.41 -7.81
CA PHE A 226 4.84 -15.20 -7.47
C PHE A 226 3.92 -16.24 -8.15
N ASN A 227 4.18 -16.63 -9.38
CA ASN A 227 3.39 -17.65 -10.09
C ASN A 227 3.55 -19.06 -9.49
N ALA A 228 4.73 -19.39 -8.98
CA ALA A 228 4.97 -20.66 -8.31
C ALA A 228 4.25 -20.79 -6.95
N TYR A 229 3.76 -19.68 -6.39
CA TYR A 229 3.08 -19.61 -5.10
C TYR A 229 1.55 -19.54 -5.22
N GLN A 230 0.99 -19.42 -6.41
CA GLN A 230 -0.45 -19.45 -6.66
C GLN A 230 -0.97 -20.89 -6.71
#